data_516968d9a380d63871f565e3388f31a5
#
_entry.id   516968d9a380d63871f565e3388f31a5
#
_cell.length_a   1.000
_cell.length_b   1.000
_cell.length_c   1.000
_cell.angle_alpha   90.00
_cell.angle_beta   90.00
_cell.angle_gamma   90.00
#
_symmetry.space_group_name_H-M   'P 1'
#
loop_
_entity.id
_entity.type
_entity.pdbx_description
1 polymer ?
#
loop_
_entity_poly.entity_id
_entity_poly.type
_entity_poly.pdbx_seq_one_letter_code
_entity_poly.pdbx_strand_id
1 'polypeptide(L)'
;MDLEFQSQMTVLTGETGAGKSIIIDALGLLSGGRGSVDFIRKGANKAVIQGLFDVPGDSKTNDVLDEFGIDVESDGLILQRDIYRSGKNICRINGAMVNLTTLRRVGETLIDIHGQNEHQELMHPENHIKLLDGFDNSLAPLLNEYHERYADFLKKKKALEKRETNEKQWAQRMDMLQFQVQEIKSA
;
A
#
# COMPACT_ATOMS: atom_id res chain seq x y z
N MET A 1 -18.89 21.38 2.62
CA MET A 1 -19.73 20.61 1.69
C MET A 1 -19.71 19.20 2.21
N ASP A 2 -20.87 18.67 2.53
CA ASP A 2 -21.03 17.31 3.02
C ASP A 2 -21.82 16.55 1.96
N LEU A 3 -21.37 15.35 1.63
CA LEU A 3 -21.98 14.46 0.64
C LEU A 3 -22.07 13.07 1.23
N GLU A 4 -23.24 12.48 1.15
CA GLU A 4 -23.49 11.10 1.54
C GLU A 4 -23.82 10.30 0.27
N PHE A 5 -23.05 9.23 0.03
CA PHE A 5 -23.30 8.32 -1.07
C PHE A 5 -24.20 7.19 -0.60
N GLN A 6 -25.24 6.94 -1.38
CA GLN A 6 -26.15 5.82 -1.12
C GLN A 6 -25.52 4.49 -1.61
N SER A 7 -25.98 3.38 -1.04
CA SER A 7 -25.59 2.05 -1.53
C SER A 7 -25.97 1.87 -3.01
N GLN A 8 -25.21 1.09 -3.76
CA GLN A 8 -25.33 0.80 -5.19
C GLN A 8 -24.76 1.92 -6.08
N MET A 9 -25.59 2.62 -6.85
CA MET A 9 -25.13 3.59 -7.85
C MET A 9 -25.64 4.99 -7.54
N THR A 10 -24.73 5.95 -7.46
CA THR A 10 -25.03 7.39 -7.36
C THR A 10 -24.64 8.10 -8.65
N VAL A 11 -25.55 8.85 -9.24
CA VAL A 11 -25.31 9.60 -10.49
C VAL A 11 -25.23 11.09 -10.17
N LEU A 12 -24.09 11.70 -10.56
CA LEU A 12 -23.86 13.13 -10.43
C LEU A 12 -24.11 13.82 -11.79
N THR A 13 -25.16 14.63 -11.87
CA THR A 13 -25.52 15.39 -13.08
C THR A 13 -25.26 16.88 -12.88
N GLY A 14 -25.00 17.60 -13.94
CA GLY A 14 -24.79 19.06 -13.92
C GLY A 14 -23.91 19.52 -15.08
N GLU A 15 -23.90 20.81 -15.34
CA GLU A 15 -23.04 21.44 -16.37
C GLU A 15 -21.55 21.36 -16.00
N THR A 16 -20.68 21.55 -17.00
CA THR A 16 -19.22 21.67 -16.76
C THR A 16 -18.95 22.86 -15.83
N GLY A 17 -18.19 22.63 -14.77
CA GLY A 17 -17.94 23.65 -13.73
C GLY A 17 -18.89 23.61 -12.53
N ALA A 18 -19.96 22.79 -12.54
CA ALA A 18 -20.90 22.67 -11.43
C ALA A 18 -20.34 21.92 -10.17
N GLY A 19 -19.04 21.66 -10.13
CA GLY A 19 -18.41 21.04 -8.96
C GLY A 19 -18.31 19.52 -8.98
N LYS A 20 -18.76 18.83 -10.04
CA LYS A 20 -18.61 17.37 -10.17
C LYS A 20 -17.15 16.90 -10.06
N SER A 21 -16.24 17.58 -10.75
CA SER A 21 -14.81 17.26 -10.71
C SER A 21 -14.20 17.44 -9.31
N ILE A 22 -14.72 18.40 -8.52
CA ILE A 22 -14.22 18.64 -7.15
C ILE A 22 -14.43 17.41 -6.26
N ILE A 23 -15.52 16.66 -6.48
CA ILE A 23 -15.80 15.45 -5.72
C ILE A 23 -14.79 14.34 -6.07
N ILE A 24 -14.54 14.15 -7.37
CA ILE A 24 -13.55 13.18 -7.86
C ILE A 24 -12.16 13.56 -7.38
N ASP A 25 -11.79 14.85 -7.47
CA ASP A 25 -10.52 15.36 -6.97
C ASP A 25 -10.36 15.11 -5.45
N ALA A 26 -11.43 15.33 -4.68
CA ALA A 26 -11.42 15.08 -3.23
C ALA A 26 -11.22 13.59 -2.91
N LEU A 27 -11.90 12.69 -3.63
CA LEU A 27 -11.70 11.24 -3.51
C LEU A 27 -10.28 10.85 -3.91
N GLY A 28 -9.75 11.38 -5.02
CA GLY A 28 -8.37 11.18 -5.45
C GLY A 28 -7.35 11.67 -4.41
N LEU A 29 -7.64 12.76 -3.70
CA LEU A 29 -6.79 13.22 -2.61
C LEU A 29 -6.81 12.30 -1.40
N LEU A 30 -7.96 11.68 -1.07
CA LEU A 30 -8.09 10.68 -0.01
C LEU A 30 -7.40 9.36 -0.37
N SER A 31 -7.42 8.96 -1.65
CA SER A 31 -6.67 7.79 -2.14
C SER A 31 -5.16 8.05 -2.29
N GLY A 32 -4.65 9.18 -1.80
CA GLY A 32 -3.22 9.48 -1.78
C GLY A 32 -2.68 10.18 -3.03
N GLY A 33 -3.55 10.68 -3.89
CA GLY A 33 -3.19 11.49 -5.06
C GLY A 33 -2.38 12.75 -4.72
N ARG A 34 -1.81 13.41 -5.73
CA ARG A 34 -0.95 14.59 -5.53
C ARG A 34 -1.78 15.78 -5.02
N GLY A 35 -1.48 16.27 -3.81
CA GLY A 35 -2.08 17.50 -3.28
C GLY A 35 -1.42 18.74 -3.87
N SER A 36 -2.26 19.74 -4.24
CA SER A 36 -1.81 21.08 -4.65
C SER A 36 -2.41 22.13 -3.75
N VAL A 37 -1.71 23.26 -3.61
CA VAL A 37 -2.23 24.46 -2.93
C VAL A 37 -3.42 25.08 -3.68
N ASP A 38 -3.61 24.73 -4.94
CA ASP A 38 -4.72 25.20 -5.78
C ASP A 38 -6.07 24.68 -5.29
N PHE A 39 -6.08 23.55 -4.56
CA PHE A 39 -7.29 23.04 -3.89
C PHE A 39 -7.75 23.88 -2.70
N ILE A 40 -6.92 24.84 -2.24
CA ILE A 40 -7.24 25.66 -1.09
C ILE A 40 -8.05 26.88 -1.57
N ARG A 41 -9.27 27.02 -1.03
CA ARG A 41 -10.14 28.16 -1.32
C ARG A 41 -9.39 29.49 -1.11
N LYS A 42 -9.62 30.45 -2.00
CA LYS A 42 -9.04 31.79 -1.88
C LYS A 42 -9.44 32.41 -0.54
N GLY A 43 -8.45 32.88 0.22
CA GLY A 43 -8.65 33.44 1.57
C GLY A 43 -8.58 32.41 2.72
N ALA A 44 -8.57 31.10 2.43
CA ALA A 44 -8.36 30.06 3.45
C ALA A 44 -6.88 29.72 3.63
N ASN A 45 -6.50 29.23 4.81
CA ASN A 45 -5.14 28.82 5.13
C ASN A 45 -4.88 27.34 4.83
N LYS A 46 -5.95 26.53 4.78
CA LYS A 46 -5.90 25.08 4.49
C LYS A 46 -7.18 24.61 3.82
N ALA A 47 -7.04 23.47 3.11
CA ALA A 47 -8.16 22.61 2.72
C ALA A 47 -8.16 21.39 3.63
N VAL A 48 -9.34 20.95 4.03
CA VAL A 48 -9.57 19.72 4.81
C VAL A 48 -10.50 18.83 4.00
N ILE A 49 -10.04 17.64 3.72
CA ILE A 49 -10.81 16.59 3.04
C ILE A 49 -10.93 15.43 4.03
N GLN A 50 -12.16 14.96 4.21
CA GLN A 50 -12.45 13.84 5.10
C GLN A 50 -13.47 12.92 4.43
N GLY A 51 -13.26 11.62 4.56
CA GLY A 51 -14.20 10.59 4.12
C GLY A 51 -14.39 9.54 5.20
N LEU A 52 -15.64 9.16 5.41
CA LEU A 52 -16.03 8.02 6.24
C LEU A 52 -16.36 6.85 5.31
N PHE A 53 -15.74 5.71 5.53
CA PHE A 53 -15.88 4.50 4.74
C PHE A 53 -16.38 3.37 5.61
N ASP A 54 -17.35 2.64 5.10
CA ASP A 54 -17.78 1.37 5.67
C ASP A 54 -16.83 0.27 5.17
N VAL A 55 -16.17 -0.44 6.09
CA VAL A 55 -15.17 -1.47 5.77
C VAL A 55 -15.71 -2.82 6.21
N PRO A 56 -16.04 -3.72 5.27
CA PRO A 56 -16.45 -5.08 5.60
C PRO A 56 -15.37 -5.82 6.41
N GLY A 57 -15.79 -6.66 7.37
CA GLY A 57 -14.88 -7.33 8.29
C GLY A 57 -13.84 -8.26 7.65
N ASP A 58 -14.12 -8.76 6.43
CA ASP A 58 -13.20 -9.61 5.64
C ASP A 58 -12.82 -8.90 4.35
N SER A 59 -12.02 -7.85 4.46
CA SER A 59 -11.60 -7.04 3.32
C SER A 59 -10.09 -6.87 3.26
N LYS A 60 -9.55 -6.71 2.04
CA LYS A 60 -8.13 -6.37 1.81
C LYS A 60 -7.70 -5.10 2.58
N THR A 61 -8.66 -4.24 2.90
CA THR A 61 -8.42 -3.02 3.67
C THR A 61 -7.99 -3.35 5.09
N ASN A 62 -8.60 -4.36 5.72
CA ASN A 62 -8.24 -4.80 7.06
C ASN A 62 -6.82 -5.36 7.10
N ASP A 63 -6.43 -6.18 6.11
CA ASP A 63 -5.06 -6.71 6.01
C ASP A 63 -4.02 -5.58 5.97
N VAL A 64 -4.33 -4.52 5.20
CA VAL A 64 -3.43 -3.36 5.09
C VAL A 64 -3.41 -2.54 6.37
N LEU A 65 -4.55 -2.37 7.06
CA LEU A 65 -4.63 -1.64 8.32
C LEU A 65 -3.88 -2.36 9.43
N ASP A 66 -4.01 -3.69 9.52
CA ASP A 66 -3.30 -4.55 10.47
C ASP A 66 -1.77 -4.47 10.27
N GLU A 67 -1.29 -4.42 9.02
CA GLU A 67 0.13 -4.23 8.71
C GLU A 67 0.69 -2.93 9.30
N PHE A 68 -0.16 -1.89 9.39
CA PHE A 68 0.22 -0.59 9.97
C PHE A 68 -0.18 -0.42 11.43
N GLY A 69 -0.80 -1.43 12.06
CA GLY A 69 -1.27 -1.38 13.45
C GLY A 69 -2.38 -0.36 13.66
N ILE A 70 -3.28 -0.22 12.70
CA ILE A 70 -4.41 0.72 12.74
C ILE A 70 -5.69 -0.08 12.95
N ASP A 71 -6.33 0.13 14.09
CA ASP A 71 -7.60 -0.52 14.41
C ASP A 71 -8.77 0.12 13.64
N VAL A 72 -9.71 -0.72 13.21
CA VAL A 72 -11.00 -0.29 12.67
C VAL A 72 -12.00 -0.19 13.81
N GLU A 73 -12.52 1.01 14.05
CA GLU A 73 -13.57 1.20 15.03
C GLU A 73 -14.93 0.74 14.48
N SER A 74 -15.88 0.43 15.36
CA SER A 74 -17.24 0.00 14.98
C SER A 74 -17.98 1.01 14.08
N ASP A 75 -17.56 2.26 14.11
CA ASP A 75 -18.20 3.38 13.40
C ASP A 75 -17.63 3.60 11.99
N GLY A 76 -16.76 2.71 11.52
CA GLY A 76 -16.15 2.78 10.19
C GLY A 76 -14.72 3.34 10.18
N LEU A 77 -14.20 3.59 8.99
CA LEU A 77 -12.84 4.07 8.75
C LEU A 77 -12.86 5.53 8.29
N ILE A 78 -12.24 6.41 9.05
CA ILE A 78 -12.13 7.83 8.69
C ILE A 78 -10.78 8.10 8.08
N LEU A 79 -10.74 8.47 6.79
CA LEU A 79 -9.58 9.04 6.15
C LEU A 79 -9.67 10.56 6.16
N GLN A 80 -8.60 11.24 6.54
CA GLN A 80 -8.53 12.71 6.53
C GLN A 80 -7.21 13.19 5.94
N ARG A 81 -7.30 14.26 5.15
CA ARG A 81 -6.14 14.95 4.60
C ARG A 81 -6.29 16.47 4.74
N ASP A 82 -5.31 17.10 5.38
CA ASP A 82 -5.20 18.54 5.51
C ASP A 82 -4.07 19.05 4.59
N ILE A 83 -4.38 19.94 3.67
CA ILE A 83 -3.41 20.57 2.77
C ILE A 83 -3.29 22.04 3.17
N TYR A 84 -2.09 22.47 3.53
CA TYR A 84 -1.81 23.85 3.97
C TYR A 84 -1.18 24.67 2.85
N ARG A 85 -1.40 25.99 2.86
CA ARG A 85 -0.74 26.94 1.94
C ARG A 85 0.78 26.91 2.03
N SER A 86 1.33 26.54 3.16
CA SER A 86 2.77 26.32 3.35
C SER A 86 3.33 25.12 2.58
N GLY A 87 2.49 24.37 1.89
CA GLY A 87 2.85 23.09 1.23
C GLY A 87 2.84 21.89 2.16
N LYS A 88 2.63 22.08 3.47
CA LYS A 88 2.53 20.97 4.43
C LYS A 88 1.26 20.17 4.15
N ASN A 89 1.39 18.83 4.11
CA ASN A 89 0.29 17.90 4.04
C ASN A 89 0.27 17.05 5.32
N ILE A 90 -0.90 16.92 5.93
CA ILE A 90 -1.10 16.06 7.10
C ILE A 90 -2.17 15.03 6.74
N CYS A 91 -1.83 13.78 6.89
CA CYS A 91 -2.75 12.66 6.66
C CYS A 91 -3.10 12.00 7.99
N ARG A 92 -4.37 11.59 8.15
CA ARG A 92 -4.83 10.86 9.33
C ARG A 92 -5.75 9.71 8.92
N ILE A 93 -5.68 8.64 9.70
CA ILE A 93 -6.61 7.51 9.65
C ILE A 93 -7.13 7.32 11.07
N ASN A 94 -8.44 7.34 11.28
CA ASN A 94 -9.09 7.30 12.58
C ASN A 94 -8.44 8.27 13.61
N GLY A 95 -8.10 9.49 13.15
CA GLY A 95 -7.45 10.51 13.98
C GLY A 95 -5.93 10.33 14.15
N ALA A 96 -5.38 9.13 13.98
CA ALA A 96 -3.94 8.89 14.05
C ALA A 96 -3.20 9.48 12.85
N MET A 97 -2.08 10.18 13.09
CA MET A 97 -1.26 10.73 12.01
C MET A 97 -0.51 9.61 11.28
N VAL A 98 -0.63 9.61 9.95
CA VAL A 98 0.07 8.67 9.08
C VAL A 98 0.85 9.41 7.99
N ASN A 99 1.79 8.73 7.34
CA ASN A 99 2.45 9.28 6.16
C ASN A 99 1.56 9.13 4.90
N LEU A 100 1.92 9.83 3.82
CA LEU A 100 1.16 9.79 2.57
C LEU A 100 1.15 8.40 1.92
N THR A 101 2.22 7.63 2.09
CA THR A 101 2.32 6.27 1.54
C THR A 101 1.33 5.32 2.21
N THR A 102 1.20 5.40 3.54
CA THR A 102 0.21 4.64 4.30
C THR A 102 -1.21 5.03 3.90
N LEU A 103 -1.52 6.36 3.84
CA LEU A 103 -2.82 6.83 3.38
C LEU A 103 -3.15 6.32 1.98
N ARG A 104 -2.17 6.34 1.06
CA ARG A 104 -2.34 5.84 -0.31
C ARG A 104 -2.65 4.34 -0.32
N ARG A 105 -1.87 3.51 0.37
CA ARG A 105 -2.09 2.06 0.41
C ARG A 105 -3.48 1.70 0.92
N VAL A 106 -3.95 2.39 1.96
CA VAL A 106 -5.31 2.19 2.49
C VAL A 106 -6.36 2.75 1.51
N GLY A 107 -6.14 3.96 0.98
CA GLY A 107 -7.08 4.60 0.05
C GLY A 107 -7.29 3.82 -1.24
N GLU A 108 -6.24 3.21 -1.80
CA GLU A 108 -6.30 2.35 -3.00
C GLU A 108 -7.12 1.06 -2.78
N THR A 109 -7.31 0.61 -1.54
CA THR A 109 -8.20 -0.54 -1.24
C THR A 109 -9.67 -0.14 -1.10
N LEU A 110 -9.95 1.16 -0.90
CA LEU A 110 -11.30 1.69 -0.66
C LEU A 110 -11.91 2.39 -1.88
N ILE A 111 -11.05 3.04 -2.67
CA ILE A 111 -11.47 3.94 -3.74
C ILE A 111 -10.76 3.54 -5.02
N ASP A 112 -11.53 3.18 -6.03
CA ASP A 112 -11.04 2.99 -7.40
C ASP A 112 -11.64 4.07 -8.29
N ILE A 113 -10.78 4.88 -8.94
CA ILE A 113 -11.20 6.02 -9.76
C ILE A 113 -10.87 5.72 -11.22
N HIS A 114 -11.89 5.56 -12.04
CA HIS A 114 -11.76 5.42 -13.48
C HIS A 114 -12.01 6.77 -14.17
N GLY A 115 -10.95 7.54 -14.37
CA GLY A 115 -10.98 8.86 -15.01
C GLY A 115 -10.40 8.85 -16.41
N GLN A 116 -10.58 9.97 -17.14
CA GLN A 116 -10.04 10.13 -18.51
C GLN A 116 -8.50 10.14 -18.58
N ASN A 117 -7.81 10.34 -17.44
CA ASN A 117 -6.36 10.47 -17.35
C ASN A 117 -5.74 9.62 -16.23
N GLU A 118 -6.49 8.71 -15.62
CA GLU A 118 -5.99 7.94 -14.48
C GLU A 118 -5.71 6.49 -14.87
N HIS A 119 -4.64 5.99 -14.30
CA HIS A 119 -4.04 4.69 -14.58
C HIS A 119 -4.99 3.59 -14.08
N GLN A 120 -5.65 2.94 -15.02
CA GLN A 120 -6.40 1.72 -14.78
C GLN A 120 -5.44 0.64 -14.22
N GLU A 121 -5.93 -0.23 -13.35
CA GLU A 121 -5.18 -1.41 -12.87
C GLU A 121 -4.58 -2.22 -14.04
N LEU A 122 -5.22 -2.18 -15.22
CA LEU A 122 -4.73 -2.74 -16.46
C LEU A 122 -3.46 -2.07 -17.02
N MET A 123 -3.15 -0.84 -16.59
CA MET A 123 -1.89 -0.16 -16.96
C MET A 123 -0.70 -0.64 -16.12
N HIS A 124 -0.94 -1.44 -15.08
CA HIS A 124 0.06 -2.04 -14.23
C HIS A 124 0.30 -3.50 -14.62
N PRO A 125 1.34 -3.82 -15.43
CA PRO A 125 1.61 -5.18 -15.90
C PRO A 125 1.74 -6.20 -14.76
N GLU A 126 2.19 -5.78 -13.59
CA GLU A 126 2.32 -6.58 -12.38
C GLU A 126 0.98 -7.11 -11.85
N ASN A 127 -0.13 -6.45 -12.16
CA ASN A 127 -1.47 -6.84 -11.73
C ASN A 127 -2.19 -7.75 -12.73
N HIS A 128 -1.69 -7.85 -13.98
CA HIS A 128 -2.35 -8.63 -15.03
C HIS A 128 -2.54 -10.10 -14.66
N ILE A 129 -1.53 -10.70 -14.02
CA ILE A 129 -1.62 -12.10 -13.57
C ILE A 129 -2.70 -12.25 -12.51
N LYS A 130 -2.79 -11.34 -11.54
CA LYS A 130 -3.81 -11.38 -10.48
C LYS A 130 -5.23 -11.22 -11.04
N LEU A 131 -5.40 -10.34 -12.04
CA LEU A 131 -6.67 -10.16 -12.72
C LEU A 131 -7.08 -11.42 -13.49
N LEU A 132 -6.13 -12.05 -14.17
CA LEU A 132 -6.37 -13.29 -14.91
C LEU A 132 -6.71 -14.45 -13.95
N ASP A 133 -5.95 -14.60 -12.87
CA ASP A 133 -6.18 -15.62 -11.85
C ASP A 133 -7.53 -15.44 -11.14
N GLY A 134 -7.99 -14.20 -10.97
CA GLY A 134 -9.29 -13.88 -10.39
C GLY A 134 -10.49 -14.26 -11.26
N PHE A 135 -10.26 -14.59 -12.53
CA PHE A 135 -11.33 -15.01 -13.45
C PHE A 135 -11.82 -16.43 -13.20
N ASP A 136 -10.97 -17.30 -12.62
CA ASP A 136 -11.30 -18.68 -12.29
C ASP A 136 -11.09 -18.95 -10.79
N ASN A 137 -12.20 -19.04 -10.07
CA ASN A 137 -12.19 -19.33 -8.62
C ASN A 137 -11.57 -20.71 -8.28
N SER A 138 -11.43 -21.61 -9.26
CA SER A 138 -10.80 -22.94 -9.05
C SER A 138 -9.28 -22.85 -8.86
N LEU A 139 -8.66 -21.72 -9.24
CA LEU A 139 -7.22 -21.50 -9.11
C LEU A 139 -6.78 -21.13 -7.68
N ALA A 140 -7.67 -20.59 -6.87
CA ALA A 140 -7.34 -20.12 -5.52
C ALA A 140 -6.66 -21.19 -4.63
N PRO A 141 -7.15 -22.46 -4.55
CA PRO A 141 -6.47 -23.48 -3.75
C PRO A 141 -5.10 -23.88 -4.33
N LEU A 142 -4.96 -23.89 -5.66
CA LEU A 142 -3.67 -24.19 -6.32
C LEU A 142 -2.64 -23.07 -6.08
N LEU A 143 -3.07 -21.82 -6.12
CA LEU A 143 -2.21 -20.68 -5.81
C LEU A 143 -1.74 -20.71 -4.36
N ASN A 144 -2.61 -21.06 -3.42
CA ASN A 144 -2.23 -21.20 -2.02
C ASN A 144 -1.19 -22.31 -1.83
N GLU A 145 -1.41 -23.49 -2.42
CA GLU A 145 -0.43 -24.57 -2.37
C GLU A 145 0.90 -24.17 -3.00
N TYR A 146 0.86 -23.48 -4.14
CA TYR A 146 2.06 -22.95 -4.79
C TYR A 146 2.81 -21.98 -3.89
N HIS A 147 2.14 -21.03 -3.26
CA HIS A 147 2.75 -20.05 -2.39
C HIS A 147 3.42 -20.72 -1.18
N GLU A 148 2.78 -21.69 -0.55
CA GLU A 148 3.38 -22.45 0.56
C GLU A 148 4.65 -23.17 0.13
N ARG A 149 4.59 -23.89 -1.00
CA ARG A 149 5.76 -24.62 -1.53
C ARG A 149 6.87 -23.69 -1.95
N TYR A 150 6.54 -22.56 -2.56
CA TYR A 150 7.52 -21.56 -2.97
C TYR A 150 8.18 -20.88 -1.77
N ALA A 151 7.44 -20.59 -0.71
CA ALA A 151 8.00 -20.06 0.53
C ALA A 151 8.97 -21.06 1.18
N ASP A 152 8.63 -22.35 1.23
CA ASP A 152 9.53 -23.41 1.73
C ASP A 152 10.78 -23.55 0.86
N PHE A 153 10.64 -23.51 -0.46
CA PHE A 153 11.77 -23.50 -1.39
C PHE A 153 12.72 -22.31 -1.11
N LEU A 154 12.19 -21.10 -0.99
CA LEU A 154 13.01 -19.91 -0.70
C LEU A 154 13.74 -20.04 0.63
N LYS A 155 13.07 -20.57 1.66
CA LYS A 155 13.68 -20.82 2.98
C LYS A 155 14.85 -21.80 2.88
N LYS A 156 14.67 -22.92 2.17
CA LYS A 156 15.70 -23.94 1.95
C LYS A 156 16.85 -23.40 1.11
N LYS A 157 16.55 -22.67 0.04
CA LYS A 157 17.55 -22.02 -0.81
C LYS A 157 18.42 -21.07 0.00
N LYS A 158 17.83 -20.19 0.80
CA LYS A 158 18.56 -19.25 1.67
C LYS A 158 19.42 -19.96 2.72
N ALA A 159 18.92 -21.06 3.27
CA ALA A 159 19.69 -21.89 4.21
C ALA A 159 20.91 -22.53 3.55
N LEU A 160 20.76 -23.03 2.31
CA LEU A 160 21.86 -23.60 1.53
C LEU A 160 22.92 -22.57 1.20
N GLU A 161 22.52 -21.40 0.67
CA GLU A 161 23.44 -20.28 0.37
C GLU A 161 24.24 -19.84 1.60
N LYS A 162 23.56 -19.78 2.77
CA LYS A 162 24.22 -19.46 4.04
C LYS A 162 25.24 -20.53 4.43
N ARG A 163 24.92 -21.82 4.22
CA ARG A 163 25.81 -22.92 4.51
C ARG A 163 27.04 -22.89 3.61
N GLU A 164 26.88 -22.72 2.31
CA GLU A 164 27.96 -22.59 1.34
C GLU A 164 28.89 -21.42 1.66
N THR A 165 28.33 -20.28 2.06
CA THR A 165 29.10 -19.11 2.48
C THR A 165 29.91 -19.40 3.74
N ASN A 166 29.30 -20.05 4.72
CA ASN A 166 29.98 -20.46 5.96
C ASN A 166 31.11 -21.46 5.68
N GLU A 167 30.89 -22.47 4.84
CA GLU A 167 31.91 -23.46 4.47
C GLU A 167 33.14 -22.79 3.83
N LYS A 168 32.93 -21.81 2.93
CA LYS A 168 34.01 -21.03 2.34
C LYS A 168 34.79 -20.24 3.38
N GLN A 169 34.09 -19.58 4.31
CA GLN A 169 34.73 -18.84 5.41
C GLN A 169 35.53 -19.76 6.36
N TRP A 170 35.00 -20.94 6.66
CA TRP A 170 35.68 -21.94 7.47
C TRP A 170 36.92 -22.46 6.80
N ALA A 171 36.90 -22.77 5.50
CA ALA A 171 38.06 -23.18 4.76
C ALA A 171 39.17 -22.13 4.79
N GLN A 172 38.85 -20.85 4.51
CA GLN A 172 39.81 -19.75 4.59
C GLN A 172 40.42 -19.58 5.99
N ARG A 173 39.57 -19.75 7.02
CA ARG A 173 40.06 -19.63 8.41
C ARG A 173 40.97 -20.79 8.81
N MET A 174 40.66 -21.99 8.33
CA MET A 174 41.52 -23.16 8.55
C MET A 174 42.88 -23.02 7.88
N ASP A 175 42.92 -22.54 6.63
CA ASP A 175 44.17 -22.28 5.91
C ASP A 175 45.02 -21.24 6.64
N MET A 176 44.43 -20.16 7.11
CA MET A 176 45.11 -19.14 7.88
C MET A 176 45.66 -19.66 9.22
N LEU A 177 44.89 -20.47 9.94
CA LEU A 177 45.32 -21.09 11.21
C LEU A 177 46.47 -22.10 10.97
N GLN A 178 46.39 -22.89 9.90
CA GLN A 178 47.49 -23.83 9.55
C GLN A 178 48.77 -23.08 9.24
N PHE A 179 48.70 -21.98 8.50
CA PHE A 179 49.86 -21.14 8.22
C PHE A 179 50.47 -20.59 9.50
N GLN A 180 49.68 -20.03 10.42
CA GLN A 180 50.15 -19.51 11.71
C GLN A 180 50.79 -20.59 12.58
N VAL A 181 50.23 -21.81 12.62
CA VAL A 181 50.82 -22.95 13.35
C VAL A 181 52.16 -23.35 12.76
N GLN A 182 52.30 -23.30 11.43
CA GLN A 182 53.56 -23.65 10.75
C GLN A 182 54.65 -22.59 11.00
N GLU A 183 54.27 -21.32 11.03
CA GLU A 183 55.16 -20.22 11.37
C GLU A 183 55.72 -20.35 12.82
N ILE A 184 54.85 -20.65 13.78
CA ILE A 184 55.25 -20.87 15.18
C ILE A 184 56.15 -22.10 15.34
N LYS A 185 55.94 -23.17 14.55
CA LYS A 185 56.79 -24.39 14.62
C LYS A 185 58.13 -24.23 13.96
N SER A 186 58.30 -23.24 13.08
CA SER A 186 59.55 -22.98 12.35
C SER A 186 60.42 -21.89 13.00
N ALA A 187 59.92 -21.22 14.01
CA ALA A 187 60.63 -20.26 14.85
C ALA A 187 61.30 -20.94 16.05
#